data_e1db617f296ececcbd10a802b5fcb5cb
#
_entry.id   e1db617f296ececcbd10a802b5fcb5cb
#
_cell.length_a   1.000
_cell.length_b   1.000
_cell.length_c   1.000
_cell.angle_alpha   90.00
_cell.angle_beta   90.00
_cell.angle_gamma   90.00
#
_symmetry.space_group_name_H-M   'P 1'
#
loop_
_entity.id
_entity.type
_entity.pdbx_description
1 polymer ?
#
loop_
_entity_poly.entity_id
_entity_poly.type
_entity_poly.pdbx_seq_one_letter_code
_entity_poly.pdbx_strand_id
1 'polypeptide(L)'
;MNCPACGNILQEKTVADVVVDVCQGGCGGIWFDNYEIQKFDEPHESAGEALLDIERDESIVIDHTKRLKCPSCDDIVMMRHFFSVKKEVELDECPGCAGFWLDAGELSKIRGLFDTEEERHKAAEEYFSEVFGGELAAMEEEDQAKLNKVLKISNMFRFICPSYYIPGKQDWGAF
;
A
#
# COMPACT_ATOMS: atom_id res chain seq x y z
N MET A 1 -10.31 -15.41 16.67
CA MET A 1 -8.88 -15.06 17.00
C MET A 1 -8.83 -14.08 18.17
N ASN A 2 -7.67 -13.79 18.75
CA ASN A 2 -7.55 -12.86 19.87
C ASN A 2 -7.14 -11.47 19.39
N CYS A 3 -7.70 -10.44 20.00
CA CYS A 3 -7.34 -9.05 19.74
C CYS A 3 -5.85 -8.82 20.06
N PRO A 4 -5.05 -8.30 19.12
CA PRO A 4 -3.63 -8.07 19.32
C PRO A 4 -3.33 -6.95 20.32
N ALA A 5 -4.28 -6.02 20.51
CA ALA A 5 -4.10 -4.86 21.38
C ALA A 5 -4.49 -5.13 22.85
N CYS A 6 -5.65 -5.78 23.09
CA CYS A 6 -6.14 -5.99 24.46
C CYS A 6 -6.28 -7.47 24.89
N GLY A 7 -6.15 -8.42 23.96
CA GLY A 7 -6.23 -9.85 24.23
C GLY A 7 -7.66 -10.43 24.28
N ASN A 8 -8.71 -9.62 24.15
CA ASN A 8 -10.10 -10.09 24.08
C ASN A 8 -10.32 -10.89 22.80
N ILE A 9 -11.35 -11.73 22.81
CA ILE A 9 -11.73 -12.51 21.62
C ILE A 9 -12.36 -11.55 20.59
N LEU A 10 -11.85 -11.57 19.35
CA LEU A 10 -12.46 -10.89 18.22
C LEU A 10 -13.76 -11.58 17.81
N GLN A 11 -14.72 -10.79 17.39
CA GLN A 11 -16.02 -11.24 16.92
C GLN A 11 -16.15 -10.94 15.43
N GLU A 12 -16.59 -11.91 14.66
CA GLU A 12 -16.91 -11.70 13.26
C GLU A 12 -18.13 -10.79 13.10
N LYS A 13 -18.00 -9.76 12.29
CA LYS A 13 -19.08 -8.85 11.90
C LYS A 13 -19.19 -8.81 10.39
N THR A 14 -20.31 -9.25 9.87
CA THR A 14 -20.60 -9.18 8.44
C THR A 14 -21.14 -7.79 8.11
N VAL A 15 -20.46 -7.10 7.20
CA VAL A 15 -20.88 -5.79 6.71
C VAL A 15 -20.90 -5.83 5.18
N ALA A 16 -22.07 -5.65 4.61
CA ALA A 16 -22.35 -5.93 3.20
C ALA A 16 -21.99 -7.40 2.86
N ASP A 17 -21.01 -7.62 2.01
CA ASP A 17 -20.51 -8.94 1.59
C ASP A 17 -19.13 -9.29 2.17
N VAL A 18 -18.67 -8.52 3.16
CA VAL A 18 -17.36 -8.69 3.81
C VAL A 18 -17.53 -9.09 5.26
N VAL A 19 -16.73 -10.03 5.73
CA VAL A 19 -16.66 -10.44 7.14
C VAL A 19 -15.38 -9.86 7.72
N VAL A 20 -15.49 -9.02 8.73
CA VAL A 20 -14.35 -8.42 9.45
C VAL A 20 -14.37 -8.85 10.90
N ASP A 21 -13.22 -8.88 11.53
CA ASP A 21 -13.06 -9.24 12.93
C ASP A 21 -12.96 -8.00 13.81
N VAL A 22 -13.91 -7.82 14.72
CA VAL A 22 -13.99 -6.62 15.57
C VAL A 22 -13.79 -6.96 17.06
N CYS A 23 -13.16 -6.08 17.79
CA CYS A 23 -13.00 -6.17 19.24
C CYS A 23 -14.23 -5.54 19.94
N GLN A 24 -15.42 -6.14 19.73
CA GLN A 24 -16.69 -5.65 20.28
C GLN A 24 -16.69 -5.79 21.81
N GLY A 25 -17.02 -4.73 22.53
CA GLY A 25 -16.98 -4.70 24.00
C GLY A 25 -15.59 -4.81 24.61
N GLY A 26 -14.55 -4.71 23.77
CA GLY A 26 -13.15 -4.63 24.18
C GLY A 26 -12.54 -3.28 23.84
N CYS A 27 -11.38 -3.24 23.18
CA CYS A 27 -10.74 -1.97 22.81
C CYS A 27 -11.39 -1.27 21.61
N GLY A 28 -12.30 -1.91 20.88
CA GLY A 28 -12.97 -1.33 19.71
C GLY A 28 -12.15 -1.33 18.42
N GLY A 29 -11.02 -2.05 18.39
CA GLY A 29 -10.20 -2.16 17.18
C GLY A 29 -10.77 -3.16 16.17
N ILE A 30 -10.29 -3.10 14.94
CA ILE A 30 -10.77 -3.89 13.80
C ILE A 30 -9.59 -4.58 13.13
N TRP A 31 -9.75 -5.86 12.83
CA TRP A 31 -8.86 -6.61 11.96
C TRP A 31 -9.50 -6.78 10.59
N PHE A 32 -8.75 -6.42 9.57
CA PHE A 32 -9.09 -6.65 8.17
C PHE A 32 -8.13 -7.67 7.58
N ASP A 33 -8.65 -8.68 6.92
CA ASP A 33 -7.85 -9.54 6.09
C ASP A 33 -7.36 -8.81 4.83
N ASN A 34 -6.43 -9.41 4.11
CA ASN A 34 -5.84 -8.81 2.91
C ASN A 34 -6.92 -8.36 1.92
N TYR A 35 -6.82 -7.12 1.44
CA TYR A 35 -7.73 -6.43 0.51
C TYR A 35 -9.11 -6.04 1.08
N GLU A 36 -9.45 -6.36 2.31
CA GLU A 36 -10.76 -5.99 2.86
C GLU A 36 -10.87 -4.51 3.18
N ILE A 37 -9.80 -3.91 3.69
CA ILE A 37 -9.79 -2.49 4.06
C ILE A 37 -10.17 -1.57 2.88
N GLN A 38 -9.81 -1.94 1.66
CA GLN A 38 -10.11 -1.18 0.44
C GLN A 38 -11.61 -1.06 0.11
N LYS A 39 -12.45 -1.82 0.81
CA LYS A 39 -13.91 -1.76 0.68
C LYS A 39 -14.56 -0.82 1.70
N PHE A 40 -13.76 -0.20 2.57
CA PHE A 40 -14.25 0.58 3.71
C PHE A 40 -13.54 1.92 3.88
N ASP A 41 -12.49 2.20 3.12
CA ASP A 41 -11.61 3.35 3.34
C ASP A 41 -12.14 4.67 2.73
N GLU A 42 -13.12 4.61 1.84
CA GLU A 42 -13.72 5.79 1.23
C GLU A 42 -14.99 6.27 1.96
N PRO A 43 -15.22 7.59 2.08
CA PRO A 43 -16.37 8.14 2.83
C PRO A 43 -17.73 7.82 2.24
N HIS A 44 -17.83 7.55 0.95
CA HIS A 44 -19.10 7.24 0.27
C HIS A 44 -19.47 5.74 0.31
N GLU A 45 -18.58 4.90 0.83
CA GLU A 45 -18.86 3.47 1.01
C GLU A 45 -19.73 3.26 2.24
N SER A 46 -21.02 3.00 2.03
CA SER A 46 -22.00 2.81 3.12
C SER A 46 -21.64 1.64 4.06
N ALA A 47 -20.93 0.65 3.56
CA ALA A 47 -20.44 -0.48 4.36
C ALA A 47 -19.53 -0.03 5.50
N GLY A 48 -18.66 0.96 5.27
CA GLY A 48 -17.75 1.46 6.30
C GLY A 48 -18.45 2.15 7.47
N GLU A 49 -19.64 2.72 7.29
CA GLU A 49 -20.38 3.39 8.37
C GLU A 49 -20.72 2.44 9.53
N ALA A 50 -21.04 1.18 9.22
CA ALA A 50 -21.37 0.18 10.24
C ALA A 50 -20.15 -0.20 11.12
N LEU A 51 -18.93 0.13 10.70
CA LEU A 51 -17.70 -0.11 11.43
C LEU A 51 -17.20 1.11 12.21
N LEU A 52 -17.81 2.27 12.04
CA LEU A 52 -17.45 3.50 12.77
C LEU A 52 -17.91 3.48 14.23
N ASP A 53 -18.97 2.72 14.52
CA ASP A 53 -19.59 2.66 15.87
C ASP A 53 -19.46 1.22 16.43
N ILE A 54 -18.25 0.85 16.83
CA ILE A 54 -17.99 -0.41 17.52
C ILE A 54 -18.00 -0.12 19.01
N GLU A 55 -18.90 -0.81 19.75
CA GLU A 55 -18.95 -0.71 21.19
C GLU A 55 -17.61 -1.10 21.82
N ARG A 56 -17.09 -0.23 22.68
CA ARG A 56 -15.82 -0.42 23.36
C ARG A 56 -15.94 -0.23 24.87
N ASP A 57 -15.06 -0.85 25.60
CA ASP A 57 -14.85 -0.61 27.03
C ASP A 57 -13.79 0.50 27.18
N GLU A 58 -14.22 1.68 27.59
CA GLU A 58 -13.32 2.84 27.78
C GLU A 58 -12.33 2.66 28.94
N SER A 59 -12.53 1.66 29.80
CA SER A 59 -11.56 1.34 30.87
C SER A 59 -10.32 0.62 30.35
N ILE A 60 -10.37 0.08 29.14
CA ILE A 60 -9.24 -0.62 28.49
C ILE A 60 -8.28 0.41 27.90
N VAL A 61 -7.12 0.53 28.52
CA VAL A 61 -6.04 1.41 28.06
C VAL A 61 -5.08 0.62 27.18
N ILE A 62 -4.93 1.04 25.92
CA ILE A 62 -4.00 0.44 24.97
C ILE A 62 -2.64 1.13 25.04
N ASP A 63 -1.59 0.35 25.09
CA ASP A 63 -0.22 0.84 25.02
C ASP A 63 0.25 0.89 23.56
N HIS A 64 0.06 2.02 22.90
CA HIS A 64 0.44 2.24 21.51
C HIS A 64 1.95 2.22 21.25
N THR A 65 2.79 2.16 22.30
CA THR A 65 4.24 2.04 22.14
C THR A 65 4.66 0.60 21.82
N LYS A 66 3.83 -0.37 22.15
CA LYS A 66 4.11 -1.79 21.90
C LYS A 66 3.82 -2.13 20.43
N ARG A 67 4.67 -3.00 19.90
CA ARG A 67 4.45 -3.62 18.62
C ARG A 67 3.47 -4.77 18.81
N LEU A 68 2.45 -4.81 17.95
CA LEU A 68 1.41 -5.81 18.02
C LEU A 68 1.80 -7.06 17.22
N LYS A 69 1.33 -8.23 17.65
CA LYS A 69 1.45 -9.48 16.91
C LYS A 69 0.22 -9.67 16.02
N CYS A 70 0.42 -10.27 14.85
CA CYS A 70 -0.70 -10.61 13.96
C CYS A 70 -1.67 -11.59 14.65
N PRO A 71 -2.97 -11.31 14.64
CA PRO A 71 -3.95 -12.21 15.24
C PRO A 71 -4.20 -13.48 14.40
N SER A 72 -3.87 -13.44 13.09
CA SER A 72 -4.06 -14.55 12.14
C SER A 72 -2.81 -15.40 11.94
N CYS A 73 -1.62 -14.80 12.07
CA CYS A 73 -0.34 -15.50 11.89
C CYS A 73 0.34 -15.77 13.23
N ASP A 74 0.88 -16.96 13.41
CA ASP A 74 1.65 -17.30 14.61
C ASP A 74 2.95 -16.50 14.66
N ASP A 75 3.17 -15.80 15.78
CA ASP A 75 4.39 -15.10 16.16
C ASP A 75 4.93 -14.00 15.23
N ILE A 76 4.17 -13.57 14.23
CA ILE A 76 4.58 -12.47 13.35
C ILE A 76 4.26 -11.14 14.03
N VAL A 77 5.30 -10.32 14.23
CA VAL A 77 5.15 -8.93 14.68
C VAL A 77 4.78 -8.05 13.49
N MET A 78 3.68 -7.32 13.62
CA MET A 78 3.19 -6.44 12.57
C MET A 78 4.10 -5.23 12.38
N MET A 79 4.14 -4.70 11.17
CA MET A 79 4.84 -3.47 10.83
C MET A 79 3.90 -2.28 10.99
N ARG A 80 4.38 -1.24 11.66
CA ARG A 80 3.64 0.02 11.79
C ARG A 80 4.10 0.99 10.73
N HIS A 81 3.15 1.52 9.97
CA HIS A 81 3.41 2.52 8.95
C HIS A 81 2.21 3.46 8.78
N PHE A 82 2.41 4.56 8.06
CA PHE A 82 1.33 5.48 7.75
C PHE A 82 0.44 4.94 6.63
N PHE A 83 -0.88 5.10 6.78
CA PHE A 83 -1.86 4.73 5.75
C PHE A 83 -1.64 5.51 4.44
N SER A 84 -1.22 6.76 4.53
CA SER A 84 -1.05 7.63 3.36
C SER A 84 0.11 8.60 3.53
N VAL A 85 0.44 9.31 2.45
CA VAL A 85 1.47 10.36 2.41
C VAL A 85 1.17 11.55 3.33
N LYS A 86 -0.09 11.74 3.76
CA LYS A 86 -0.45 12.76 4.76
C LYS A 86 0.11 12.46 6.15
N LYS A 87 0.47 11.22 6.44
CA LYS A 87 1.07 10.77 7.71
C LYS A 87 0.24 11.09 8.97
N GLU A 88 -1.09 11.07 8.82
CA GLU A 88 -2.02 11.39 9.91
C GLU A 88 -2.50 10.14 10.66
N VAL A 89 -2.57 9.00 9.98
CA VAL A 89 -3.00 7.73 10.56
C VAL A 89 -1.93 6.68 10.40
N GLU A 90 -1.53 6.08 11.51
CA GLU A 90 -0.67 4.89 11.53
C GLU A 90 -1.55 3.65 11.62
N LEU A 91 -1.12 2.56 11.00
CA LEU A 91 -1.76 1.25 11.12
C LEU A 91 -0.71 0.16 11.24
N ASP A 92 -1.11 -0.98 11.77
CA ASP A 92 -0.25 -2.15 11.92
C ASP A 92 -0.60 -3.19 10.82
N GLU A 93 0.36 -3.48 9.92
CA GLU A 93 0.23 -4.44 8.82
C GLU A 93 1.04 -5.71 9.08
N CYS A 94 0.47 -6.86 8.80
CA CYS A 94 1.17 -8.12 8.90
C CYS A 94 1.98 -8.41 7.62
N PRO A 95 3.32 -8.52 7.68
CA PRO A 95 4.11 -8.85 6.50
C PRO A 95 3.94 -10.29 6.01
N GLY A 96 3.26 -11.14 6.78
CA GLY A 96 3.01 -12.54 6.42
C GLY A 96 1.72 -12.76 5.65
N CYS A 97 0.61 -12.18 6.12
CA CYS A 97 -0.70 -12.35 5.49
C CYS A 97 -1.25 -11.07 4.84
N ALA A 98 -0.54 -9.94 4.98
CA ALA A 98 -0.98 -8.62 4.52
C ALA A 98 -2.36 -8.18 5.09
N GLY A 99 -2.72 -8.65 6.27
CA GLY A 99 -3.88 -8.17 7.01
C GLY A 99 -3.51 -6.93 7.83
N PHE A 100 -4.52 -6.13 8.17
CA PHE A 100 -4.36 -4.83 8.84
C PHE A 100 -5.10 -4.78 10.18
N TRP A 101 -4.45 -4.20 11.19
CA TRP A 101 -5.09 -3.84 12.44
C TRP A 101 -5.28 -2.33 12.51
N LEU A 102 -6.51 -1.93 12.82
CA LEU A 102 -6.86 -0.54 13.11
C LEU A 102 -7.32 -0.41 14.56
N ASP A 103 -6.77 0.55 15.27
CA ASP A 103 -7.26 0.92 16.60
C ASP A 103 -8.59 1.68 16.50
N ALA A 104 -9.31 1.76 17.61
CA ALA A 104 -10.61 2.43 17.65
C ALA A 104 -10.54 3.88 17.14
N GLY A 105 -11.39 4.22 16.17
CA GLY A 105 -11.47 5.53 15.55
C GLY A 105 -10.49 5.81 14.42
N GLU A 106 -9.55 4.91 14.11
CA GLU A 106 -8.63 5.09 12.99
C GLU A 106 -9.33 4.97 11.64
N LEU A 107 -10.29 4.04 11.50
CA LEU A 107 -11.11 3.95 10.29
C LEU A 107 -11.83 5.26 9.98
N SER A 108 -12.39 5.92 10.98
CA SER A 108 -13.04 7.24 10.80
C SER A 108 -12.05 8.28 10.28
N LYS A 109 -10.83 8.30 10.81
CA LYS A 109 -9.79 9.22 10.34
C LYS A 109 -9.38 8.90 8.89
N ILE A 110 -9.16 7.61 8.57
CA ILE A 110 -8.82 7.15 7.22
C ILE A 110 -9.85 7.65 6.21
N ARG A 111 -11.14 7.42 6.49
CA ARG A 111 -12.26 7.87 5.63
C ARG A 111 -12.35 9.39 5.46
N GLY A 112 -11.78 10.15 6.38
CA GLY A 112 -11.71 11.61 6.29
C GLY A 112 -10.45 12.16 5.61
N LEU A 113 -9.48 11.30 5.23
CA LEU A 113 -8.23 11.76 4.62
C LEU A 113 -8.40 12.21 3.16
N PHE A 114 -9.18 11.46 2.39
CA PHE A 114 -9.42 11.69 0.97
C PHE A 114 -10.89 11.40 0.66
N ASP A 115 -11.48 12.17 -0.24
CA ASP A 115 -12.86 11.93 -0.67
C ASP A 115 -12.95 10.78 -1.67
N THR A 116 -11.87 10.52 -2.43
CA THR A 116 -11.80 9.47 -3.44
C THR A 116 -10.41 8.82 -3.50
N GLU A 117 -10.36 7.60 -4.02
CA GLU A 117 -9.11 6.88 -4.34
C GLU A 117 -8.25 7.67 -5.34
N GLU A 118 -8.87 8.38 -6.28
CA GLU A 118 -8.16 9.22 -7.25
C GLU A 118 -7.39 10.36 -6.57
N GLU A 119 -7.98 10.98 -5.55
CA GLU A 119 -7.30 12.02 -4.76
C GLU A 119 -6.12 11.43 -3.97
N ARG A 120 -6.29 10.23 -3.40
CA ARG A 120 -5.22 9.53 -2.70
C ARG A 120 -4.04 9.23 -3.63
N HIS A 121 -4.32 8.70 -4.83
CA HIS A 121 -3.30 8.44 -5.85
C HIS A 121 -2.59 9.71 -6.28
N LYS A 122 -3.32 10.76 -6.57
CA LYS A 122 -2.75 12.04 -6.96
C LYS A 122 -1.83 12.62 -5.89
N ALA A 123 -2.25 12.59 -4.62
CA ALA A 123 -1.41 13.04 -3.52
C ALA A 123 -0.12 12.21 -3.38
N ALA A 124 -0.20 10.90 -3.63
CA ALA A 124 0.95 10.02 -3.64
C ALA A 124 1.91 10.35 -4.80
N GLU A 125 1.40 10.55 -6.02
CA GLU A 125 2.19 10.94 -7.18
C GLU A 125 2.91 12.28 -6.96
N GLU A 126 2.22 13.27 -6.42
CA GLU A 126 2.79 14.59 -6.11
C GLU A 126 3.92 14.45 -5.07
N TYR A 127 3.70 13.69 -4.00
CA TYR A 127 4.71 13.44 -2.97
C TYR A 127 5.94 12.71 -3.53
N PHE A 128 5.75 11.66 -4.34
CA PHE A 128 6.85 10.93 -4.97
C PHE A 128 7.62 11.81 -5.96
N SER A 129 6.92 12.64 -6.72
CA SER A 129 7.55 13.60 -7.65
C SER A 129 8.38 14.64 -6.89
N GLU A 130 7.88 15.15 -5.77
CA GLU A 130 8.62 16.11 -4.93
C GLU A 130 9.88 15.50 -4.31
N VAL A 131 9.75 14.27 -3.76
CA VAL A 131 10.85 13.63 -3.02
C VAL A 131 11.90 13.03 -3.94
N PHE A 132 11.48 12.39 -5.04
CA PHE A 132 12.37 11.59 -5.90
C PHE A 132 12.51 12.14 -7.32
N GLY A 133 11.73 13.15 -7.71
CA GLY A 133 11.71 13.67 -9.10
C GLY A 133 13.07 14.13 -9.59
N GLY A 134 13.86 14.76 -8.74
CA GLY A 134 15.21 15.18 -9.09
C GLY A 134 16.18 14.02 -9.35
N GLU A 135 16.10 12.96 -8.54
CA GLU A 135 16.96 11.77 -8.70
C GLU A 135 16.55 10.95 -9.93
N LEU A 136 15.23 10.81 -10.17
CA LEU A 136 14.72 10.13 -11.36
C LEU A 136 15.12 10.85 -12.65
N ALA A 137 14.99 12.17 -12.69
CA ALA A 137 15.40 12.96 -13.85
C ALA A 137 16.91 12.82 -14.12
N ALA A 138 17.74 12.84 -13.09
CA ALA A 138 19.18 12.63 -13.24
C ALA A 138 19.54 11.23 -13.78
N MET A 139 18.82 10.20 -13.33
CA MET A 139 18.97 8.84 -13.84
C MET A 139 18.56 8.72 -15.30
N GLU A 140 17.45 9.35 -15.70
CA GLU A 140 16.98 9.36 -17.09
C GLU A 140 18.00 10.07 -18.01
N GLU A 141 18.58 11.20 -17.58
CA GLU A 141 19.62 11.90 -18.35
C GLU A 141 20.88 11.02 -18.53
N GLU A 142 21.31 10.32 -17.48
CA GLU A 142 22.46 9.43 -17.54
C GLU A 142 22.21 8.24 -18.49
N ASP A 143 21.04 7.63 -18.43
CA ASP A 143 20.69 6.52 -19.31
C ASP A 143 20.51 6.96 -20.76
N GLN A 144 19.94 8.15 -20.99
CA GLN A 144 19.87 8.72 -22.33
C GLN A 144 21.28 9.02 -22.91
N ALA A 145 22.18 9.52 -22.07
CA ALA A 145 23.56 9.75 -22.48
C ALA A 145 24.30 8.46 -22.84
N LYS A 146 24.08 7.38 -22.06
CA LYS A 146 24.60 6.03 -22.34
C LYS A 146 24.06 5.50 -23.68
N LEU A 147 22.74 5.59 -23.88
CA LEU A 147 22.08 5.18 -25.12
C LEU A 147 22.64 5.93 -26.33
N ASN A 148 22.77 7.24 -26.25
CA ASN A 148 23.32 8.07 -27.30
C ASN A 148 24.78 7.69 -27.64
N LYS A 149 25.57 7.35 -26.62
CA LYS A 149 26.95 6.87 -26.82
C LYS A 149 26.98 5.52 -27.54
N VAL A 150 26.12 4.58 -27.18
CA VAL A 150 26.01 3.28 -27.84
C VAL A 150 25.58 3.44 -29.29
N LEU A 151 24.56 4.29 -29.56
CA LEU A 151 24.11 4.58 -30.92
C LEU A 151 25.21 5.21 -31.78
N LYS A 152 25.99 6.13 -31.20
CA LYS A 152 27.11 6.76 -31.88
C LYS A 152 28.19 5.73 -32.26
N ILE A 153 28.54 4.83 -31.35
CA ILE A 153 29.50 3.72 -31.62
C ILE A 153 28.93 2.76 -32.66
N SER A 154 27.69 2.35 -32.54
CA SER A 154 27.00 1.48 -33.51
C SER A 154 27.00 2.10 -34.91
N ASN A 155 26.71 3.38 -35.03
CA ASN A 155 26.77 4.08 -36.32
C ASN A 155 28.17 4.19 -36.91
N MET A 156 29.22 4.31 -36.07
CA MET A 156 30.61 4.26 -36.55
C MET A 156 30.98 2.93 -37.20
N PHE A 157 30.41 1.83 -36.73
CA PHE A 157 30.69 0.49 -37.26
C PHE A 157 29.68 0.01 -38.30
N ARG A 158 28.69 0.85 -38.65
CA ARG A 158 27.62 0.51 -39.59
C ARG A 158 28.15 0.05 -40.96
N PHE A 159 29.27 0.61 -41.40
CA PHE A 159 29.89 0.23 -42.66
C PHE A 159 30.49 -1.22 -42.66
N ILE A 160 30.68 -1.82 -41.49
CA ILE A 160 31.16 -3.21 -41.37
C ILE A 160 29.97 -4.21 -41.42
N CYS A 161 28.77 -3.75 -41.21
CA CYS A 161 27.57 -4.61 -41.23
C CYS A 161 27.25 -5.03 -42.68
N PRO A 162 27.06 -6.35 -42.96
CA PRO A 162 26.70 -6.85 -44.30
C PRO A 162 25.45 -6.18 -44.88
N SER A 163 24.46 -5.84 -44.01
CA SER A 163 23.20 -5.14 -44.39
C SER A 163 23.44 -3.77 -45.01
N TYR A 164 24.59 -3.16 -44.83
CA TYR A 164 24.94 -1.90 -45.47
C TYR A 164 25.24 -2.05 -46.97
N TYR A 165 25.81 -3.20 -47.36
CA TYR A 165 26.29 -3.47 -48.73
C TYR A 165 25.30 -4.35 -49.53
N ILE A 166 24.44 -5.09 -48.88
CA ILE A 166 23.51 -6.01 -49.51
C ILE A 166 22.12 -5.36 -49.59
N PRO A 167 21.64 -5.00 -50.78
CA PRO A 167 20.31 -4.42 -50.92
C PRO A 167 19.23 -5.44 -50.65
N GLY A 168 18.18 -5.02 -49.93
CA GLY A 168 17.02 -5.82 -49.57
C GLY A 168 16.85 -5.96 -48.05
N LYS A 169 15.64 -6.38 -47.62
CA LYS A 169 15.32 -6.63 -46.23
C LYS A 169 15.99 -7.93 -45.81
N GLN A 170 16.99 -7.82 -44.98
CA GLN A 170 17.70 -8.98 -44.44
C GLN A 170 16.97 -9.42 -43.15
N ASP A 171 16.38 -10.60 -43.19
CA ASP A 171 15.74 -11.22 -42.02
C ASP A 171 16.80 -12.06 -41.29
N TRP A 172 17.65 -11.37 -40.53
CA TRP A 172 18.56 -12.05 -39.61
C TRP A 172 17.72 -12.42 -38.38
N GLY A 173 17.33 -13.69 -38.30
CA GLY A 173 16.50 -14.19 -37.19
C GLY A 173 16.98 -13.65 -35.85
N ALA A 174 16.05 -13.19 -35.05
CA ALA A 174 16.31 -12.82 -33.66
C ALA A 174 16.82 -14.05 -32.91
N PHE A 175 18.04 -13.95 -32.38
CA PHE A 175 18.57 -14.87 -31.40
C PHE A 175 18.12 -14.46 -30.01
#